data_69290e89634b745e6cccdbac3165366a
#
_entry.id   69290e89634b745e6cccdbac3165366a
#
_cell.length_a   1.000
_cell.length_b   1.000
_cell.length_c   1.000
_cell.angle_alpha   90.00
_cell.angle_beta   90.00
_cell.angle_gamma   90.00
#
_symmetry.space_group_name_H-M   'P 1'
#
loop_
_entity.id
_entity.type
_entity.pdbx_description
1 polymer ?
#
loop_
_entity_poly.entity_id
_entity_poly.type
_entity_poly.pdbx_seq_one_letter_code
_entity_poly.pdbx_strand_id
1 'polypeptide(L)'
;MTPFINFSELYNAGGSFARQEVIQNGTTTTVYGGYAPRNEAVPETDDCATWIIRRLVVTENGNIQNIECTWARGSWTDRASLEYNYYRP
;
A
#
# COMPACT_ATOMS: atom_id res chain seq x y z
N MET A 1 -5.77 18.16 -2.43
CA MET A 1 -6.27 17.26 -1.37
C MET A 1 -5.12 16.85 -0.47
N THR A 2 -5.34 16.93 0.80
CA THR A 2 -4.33 16.47 1.74
C THR A 2 -4.33 14.95 1.75
N PRO A 3 -3.20 14.28 1.50
CA PRO A 3 -3.13 12.85 1.64
C PRO A 3 -3.44 12.48 3.08
N PHE A 4 -4.23 11.46 3.27
CA PHE A 4 -4.45 11.05 4.61
C PHE A 4 -3.22 10.43 5.19
N ILE A 5 -2.82 10.90 6.36
CA ILE A 5 -1.89 10.15 7.18
C ILE A 5 -2.75 9.45 8.21
N ASN A 6 -2.81 8.15 8.11
CA ASN A 6 -3.47 7.34 9.11
C ASN A 6 -2.44 6.94 10.15
N PHE A 7 -2.42 7.65 11.26
CA PHE A 7 -1.45 7.37 12.32
C PHE A 7 -1.61 5.97 12.91
N SER A 8 -2.81 5.44 12.92
CA SER A 8 -3.01 4.05 13.36
C SER A 8 -2.26 3.06 12.49
N GLU A 9 -2.18 3.31 11.19
CA GLU A 9 -1.41 2.47 10.29
C GLU A 9 0.07 2.53 10.57
N LEU A 10 0.60 3.72 10.85
CA LEU A 10 2.01 3.88 11.15
C LEU A 10 2.42 3.11 12.39
N TYR A 11 1.56 3.05 13.40
CA TYR A 11 1.86 2.38 14.65
C TYR A 11 1.49 0.91 14.68
N ASN A 12 0.45 0.51 13.92
CA ASN A 12 -0.11 -0.83 13.99
C ASN A 12 0.22 -1.71 12.78
N ALA A 13 0.92 -1.17 11.78
CA ALA A 13 1.39 -1.96 10.68
C ALA A 13 2.40 -2.97 11.18
N GLY A 14 2.22 -4.24 10.89
CA GLY A 14 3.16 -5.29 11.28
C GLY A 14 4.42 -5.23 10.44
N GLY A 15 5.30 -4.32 10.74
CA GLY A 15 6.49 -3.97 10.00
C GLY A 15 6.60 -2.46 9.89
N SER A 16 7.67 -1.96 9.30
CA SER A 16 7.86 -0.53 9.11
C SER A 16 7.18 -0.06 7.84
N PHE A 17 6.30 0.92 7.99
CA PHE A 17 5.70 1.63 6.86
C PHE A 17 6.66 2.73 6.41
N ALA A 18 7.10 2.68 5.17
CA ALA A 18 8.15 3.57 4.69
C ALA A 18 7.85 4.27 3.37
N ARG A 19 6.90 3.78 2.59
CA ARG A 19 6.53 4.38 1.30
C ARG A 19 5.03 4.49 1.20
N GLN A 20 4.57 5.55 0.56
CA GLN A 20 3.15 5.70 0.23
C GLN A 20 3.02 6.48 -1.07
N GLU A 21 2.11 6.02 -1.91
CA GLU A 21 1.71 6.75 -3.11
C GLU A 21 0.19 6.76 -3.20
N VAL A 22 -0.38 7.93 -3.47
CA VAL A 22 -1.82 8.09 -3.64
C VAL A 22 -2.08 8.55 -5.07
N ILE A 23 -2.86 7.78 -5.80
CA ILE A 23 -3.26 8.09 -7.17
C ILE A 23 -4.77 8.28 -7.19
N GLN A 24 -5.22 9.47 -7.51
CA GLN A 24 -6.64 9.77 -7.64
C GLN A 24 -7.00 9.91 -9.11
N ASN A 25 -7.99 9.14 -9.54
CA ASN A 25 -8.47 9.17 -10.91
C ASN A 25 -10.00 9.15 -10.90
N GLY A 26 -10.62 10.33 -11.01
CA GLY A 26 -12.05 10.45 -10.92
C GLY A 26 -12.57 10.01 -9.54
N THR A 27 -13.45 9.02 -9.53
CA THR A 27 -14.05 8.48 -8.30
C THR A 27 -13.25 7.35 -7.69
N THR A 28 -12.12 6.99 -8.30
CA THR A 28 -11.28 5.89 -7.84
C THR A 28 -9.97 6.43 -7.27
N THR A 29 -9.63 6.03 -6.06
CA THR A 29 -8.36 6.36 -5.43
C THR A 29 -7.61 5.08 -5.15
N THR A 30 -6.38 5.00 -5.64
CA THR A 30 -5.49 3.87 -5.38
C THR A 30 -4.38 4.32 -4.45
N VAL A 31 -4.18 3.60 -3.37
CA VAL A 31 -3.14 3.89 -2.39
C VAL A 31 -2.21 2.69 -2.28
N TYR A 32 -0.95 2.90 -2.62
CA TYR A 32 0.09 1.91 -2.41
C TYR A 32 0.84 2.24 -1.13
N GLY A 33 0.96 1.26 -0.25
CA GLY A 33 1.76 1.38 0.96
C GLY A 33 2.91 0.37 0.95
N GLY A 34 4.13 0.85 1.13
CA GLY A 34 5.31 0.00 1.19
C GLY A 34 5.75 -0.24 2.63
N TYR A 35 5.88 -1.51 3.00
CA TYR A 35 6.23 -1.94 4.35
C TYR A 35 7.49 -2.79 4.30
N ALA A 36 8.26 -2.73 5.38
CA ALA A 36 9.32 -3.71 5.58
C ALA A 36 8.72 -5.08 5.91
N PRO A 37 9.39 -6.17 5.55
CA PRO A 37 9.00 -7.49 6.04
C PRO A 37 9.03 -7.53 7.57
N ARG A 38 8.20 -8.39 8.15
CA ARG A 38 8.13 -8.53 9.61
C ARG A 38 9.50 -8.92 10.16
N ASN A 39 9.94 -8.20 11.20
CA ASN A 39 11.23 -8.40 11.88
C ASN A 39 12.46 -8.12 10.99
N GLU A 40 12.29 -7.40 9.90
CA GLU A 40 13.39 -7.00 9.05
C GLU A 40 13.47 -5.47 8.98
N ALA A 41 14.64 -4.99 8.59
CA ALA A 41 14.84 -3.57 8.36
C ALA A 41 14.08 -3.11 7.10
N VAL A 42 13.80 -1.82 7.03
CA VAL A 42 13.22 -1.22 5.84
C VAL A 42 14.21 -1.41 4.68
N PRO A 43 13.76 -1.91 3.51
CA PRO A 43 14.63 -2.03 2.35
C PRO A 43 15.27 -0.69 1.98
N GLU A 44 16.54 -0.72 1.65
CA GLU A 44 17.30 0.50 1.38
C GLU A 44 16.92 1.18 0.06
N THR A 45 16.53 0.39 -0.93
CA THR A 45 16.20 0.91 -2.25
C THR A 45 14.83 0.44 -2.69
N ASP A 46 14.23 1.19 -3.60
CA ASP A 46 12.92 0.88 -4.17
C ASP A 46 12.95 -0.40 -5.02
N ASP A 47 14.12 -0.81 -5.49
CA ASP A 47 14.29 -1.99 -6.32
C ASP A 47 14.43 -3.30 -5.53
N CYS A 48 14.53 -3.22 -4.22
CA CYS A 48 14.58 -4.44 -3.39
C CYS A 48 13.28 -5.23 -3.55
N ALA A 49 13.42 -6.54 -3.79
CA ALA A 49 12.27 -7.42 -3.99
C ALA A 49 11.60 -7.87 -2.68
N THR A 50 12.03 -7.31 -1.57
CA THR A 50 11.56 -7.71 -0.24
C THR A 50 10.47 -6.79 0.33
N TRP A 51 10.07 -5.77 -0.39
CA TRP A 51 8.96 -4.92 0.04
C TRP A 51 7.67 -5.73 0.18
N ILE A 52 6.92 -5.43 1.22
CA ILE A 52 5.52 -5.85 1.33
C ILE A 52 4.69 -4.65 0.92
N ILE A 53 3.86 -4.82 -0.09
CA ILE A 53 3.11 -3.71 -0.67
C ILE A 53 1.61 -3.97 -0.48
N ARG A 54 0.94 -3.00 0.14
CA ARG A 54 -0.51 -3.00 0.26
C ARG A 54 -1.09 -2.09 -0.81
N ARG A 55 -2.08 -2.56 -1.53
CA ARG A 55 -2.83 -1.74 -2.47
C ARG A 55 -4.27 -1.60 -1.96
N LEU A 56 -4.65 -0.37 -1.66
CA LEU A 56 -6.05 -0.02 -1.40
C LEU A 56 -6.64 0.60 -2.64
N VAL A 57 -7.77 0.09 -3.07
CA VAL A 57 -8.55 0.71 -4.14
C VAL A 57 -9.87 1.14 -3.55
N VAL A 58 -10.11 2.43 -3.55
CA VAL A 58 -11.33 3.04 -3.00
C VAL A 58 -12.12 3.63 -4.15
N THR A 59 -13.32 3.12 -4.37
CA THR A 59 -14.22 3.62 -5.39
C THR A 59 -15.43 4.25 -4.73
N GLU A 60 -15.70 5.50 -5.05
CA GLU A 60 -16.85 6.23 -4.52
C GLU A 60 -18.06 6.08 -5.41
N ASN A 61 -19.20 5.80 -4.81
CA ASN A 61 -20.47 5.72 -5.51
C ASN A 61 -21.55 6.38 -4.62
N GLY A 62 -21.77 7.67 -4.84
CA GLY A 62 -22.64 8.46 -3.97
C GLY A 62 -22.06 8.54 -2.56
N ASN A 63 -22.83 8.09 -1.58
CA ASN A 63 -22.38 8.07 -0.19
C ASN A 63 -21.71 6.77 0.21
N ILE A 64 -21.51 5.86 -0.73
CA ILE A 64 -20.92 4.55 -0.49
C ILE A 64 -19.51 4.53 -1.03
N GLN A 65 -18.59 4.01 -0.25
CA GLN A 65 -17.21 3.73 -0.68
C GLN A 65 -17.01 2.23 -0.71
N ASN A 66 -16.59 1.72 -1.85
CA ASN A 66 -16.15 0.34 -1.99
C ASN A 66 -14.64 0.30 -1.81
N ILE A 67 -14.17 -0.48 -0.86
CA ILE A 67 -12.75 -0.54 -0.51
C ILE A 67 -12.26 -1.96 -0.73
N GLU A 68 -11.22 -2.09 -1.55
CA GLU A 68 -10.55 -3.34 -1.79
C GLU A 68 -9.11 -3.22 -1.29
N CYS A 69 -8.72 -4.13 -0.40
CA CYS A 69 -7.38 -4.18 0.16
C CYS A 69 -6.69 -5.46 -0.29
N THR A 70 -5.59 -5.33 -1.01
CA THR A 70 -4.82 -6.45 -1.51
C THR A 70 -3.34 -6.25 -1.21
N TRP A 71 -2.57 -7.32 -1.27
CA TRP A 71 -1.18 -7.35 -0.87
C TRP A 71 -0.34 -8.07 -1.91
N ALA A 72 0.91 -7.64 -2.02
CA ALA A 72 1.90 -8.30 -2.85
C ALA A 72 3.27 -8.20 -2.20
N ARG A 73 4.19 -9.03 -2.64
CA ARG A 73 5.60 -8.95 -2.26
C ARG A 73 6.42 -8.71 -3.51
N GLY A 74 7.30 -7.74 -3.48
CA GLY A 74 8.13 -7.39 -4.61
C GLY A 74 8.81 -6.07 -4.43
N SER A 75 9.35 -5.52 -5.52
CA SER A 75 9.99 -4.21 -5.46
C SER A 75 8.95 -3.09 -5.45
N TRP A 76 9.27 -2.03 -4.75
CA TRP A 76 8.44 -0.83 -4.78
C TRP A 76 8.35 -0.23 -6.19
N THR A 77 9.45 -0.32 -6.95
CA THR A 77 9.48 0.16 -8.33
C THR A 77 8.43 -0.52 -9.19
N ASP A 78 8.21 -1.81 -8.99
CA ASP A 78 7.25 -2.60 -9.80
C ASP A 78 5.85 -2.67 -9.20
N ARG A 79 5.53 -1.85 -8.21
CA ARG A 79 4.28 -1.95 -7.45
C ARG A 79 3.00 -2.00 -8.30
N ALA A 80 3.00 -1.32 -9.44
CA ALA A 80 1.82 -1.30 -10.30
C ALA A 80 1.61 -2.60 -11.09
N SER A 81 2.65 -3.42 -11.22
CA SER A 81 2.63 -4.63 -12.02
C SER A 81 2.74 -5.92 -11.22
N LEU A 82 2.79 -5.83 -9.89
CA LEU A 82 2.86 -7.03 -9.05
C LEU A 82 1.53 -7.77 -9.03
N GLU A 83 1.59 -9.04 -8.70
CA GLU A 83 0.40 -9.87 -8.52
C GLU A 83 -0.12 -9.70 -7.09
N TYR A 84 -1.28 -9.09 -6.96
CA TYR A 84 -1.91 -8.79 -5.69
C TYR A 84 -2.94 -9.83 -5.30
N ASN A 85 -3.01 -10.16 -4.01
CA ASN A 85 -4.02 -11.06 -3.48
C ASN A 85 -4.48 -10.56 -2.10
N TYR A 86 -5.53 -11.17 -1.55
CA TYR A 86 -6.14 -10.69 -0.32
C TYR A 86 -5.37 -11.05 0.95
N TYR A 87 -4.37 -11.90 0.85
CA TYR A 87 -3.59 -12.34 2.00
C TYR A 87 -2.29 -11.56 2.10
N ARG A 88 -2.01 -11.04 3.27
CA ARG A 88 -0.73 -10.37 3.51
C ARG A 88 0.40 -11.42 3.56
N PRO A 89 1.45 -11.22 2.76
CA PRO A 89 2.62 -12.12 2.79
C PRO A 89 3.35 -12.10 4.12
#